data_b51ff8b67d4ba1c952bc87207fd40ee9
#
_entry.id   b51ff8b67d4ba1c952bc87207fd40ee9
#
_cell.length_a   1.000
_cell.length_b   1.000
_cell.length_c   1.000
_cell.angle_alpha   90.00
_cell.angle_beta   90.00
_cell.angle_gamma   90.00
#
_symmetry.space_group_name_H-M   'P 1'
#
loop_
_entity.id
_entity.type
_entity.pdbx_description
1 polymer ?
#
loop_
_entity_poly.entity_id
_entity_poly.type
_entity_poly.pdbx_seq_one_letter_code
_entity_poly.pdbx_strand_id
1 'polypeptide(L)'
;HLCDRRQRQMCIRDRVLQKLKPPPKLTISEWADRFRQMSPEASAGTGRWHTDNAPYQREIMDAIGNPHVRMVVFKSSSQVGKTEVLLNVLGYYIDYNPAPILVLQPTVEMGQTFSKDRLAPMIRDTAVLRKKMDAKSRFSGNTIMQKTFPGGHVTIVGANSPAGLASRPIKIVLADEVDRYPVSAGTEGDPLNLAQTRQTTFWDKKTVLVSTPTIKGSSRIEKSWLESTMEEWTVPCPECGEYQPMVWANVVFDRERWPRGGVQYRCESCGCIAGEYRWKAQGRKGRYAALHPEREVRGFHLNVLASSFCAWAGIVTEFLSAKEALDHGNPELMKVWVNTKLGETWEERGETADDMALLARREMYTATVPAQVLVLTCGIDVQDDRFELELVGWGVGKESWGIRYQKIYGCLLYTSDAADDRISV
;
A
#
# COMPACT_ATOMS: atom_id res chain seq x y z
N HIS A 1 -64.48 20.67 -0.53
CA HIS A 1 -64.08 19.61 0.47
C HIS A 1 -63.69 18.26 -0.15
N LEU A 2 -64.21 17.86 -1.30
CA LEU A 2 -63.86 16.59 -1.98
C LEU A 2 -62.50 16.65 -2.74
N CYS A 3 -62.13 17.81 -3.24
CA CYS A 3 -60.85 18.04 -3.91
C CYS A 3 -59.68 17.93 -2.93
N ASP A 4 -59.84 18.44 -1.71
CA ASP A 4 -58.79 18.41 -0.67
C ASP A 4 -58.51 16.99 -0.15
N ARG A 5 -59.47 16.09 -0.05
CA ARG A 5 -59.27 14.67 0.32
C ARG A 5 -58.53 13.90 -0.76
N ARG A 6 -58.83 14.08 -2.04
CA ARG A 6 -58.12 13.43 -3.14
C ARG A 6 -56.68 13.91 -3.25
N GLN A 7 -56.44 15.21 -3.10
CA GLN A 7 -55.09 15.76 -3.08
C GLN A 7 -54.27 15.23 -1.90
N ARG A 8 -54.85 15.15 -0.69
CA ARG A 8 -54.14 14.55 0.48
C ARG A 8 -53.87 13.07 0.29
N GLN A 9 -54.76 12.29 -0.30
CA GLN A 9 -54.53 10.88 -0.63
C GLN A 9 -53.44 10.70 -1.70
N MET A 10 -53.40 11.54 -2.74
CA MET A 10 -52.31 11.55 -3.73
C MET A 10 -50.97 11.91 -3.09
N CYS A 11 -50.91 12.92 -2.25
CA CYS A 11 -49.68 13.30 -1.51
C CYS A 11 -49.19 12.19 -0.57
N ILE A 12 -50.09 11.46 0.10
CA ILE A 12 -49.73 10.34 0.95
C ILE A 12 -49.22 9.17 0.10
N ARG A 13 -49.91 8.83 -0.99
CA ARG A 13 -49.52 7.80 -1.92
C ARG A 13 -48.16 8.09 -2.57
N ASP A 14 -47.92 9.32 -3.01
CA ASP A 14 -46.66 9.74 -3.59
C ASP A 14 -45.51 9.68 -2.58
N ARG A 15 -45.74 10.08 -1.32
CA ARG A 15 -44.75 9.95 -0.24
C ARG A 15 -44.44 8.49 0.08
N VAL A 16 -45.45 7.61 0.06
CA VAL A 16 -45.26 6.17 0.28
C VAL A 16 -44.52 5.55 -0.90
N LEU A 17 -44.90 5.87 -2.14
CA LEU A 17 -44.22 5.39 -3.34
C LEU A 17 -42.77 5.90 -3.45
N GLN A 18 -42.50 7.14 -3.03
CA GLN A 18 -41.15 7.67 -2.96
C GLN A 18 -40.26 6.93 -1.92
N LYS A 19 -40.86 6.50 -0.79
CA LYS A 19 -40.18 5.70 0.21
C LYS A 19 -39.96 4.23 -0.22
N LEU A 20 -40.77 3.74 -1.15
CA LEU A 20 -40.66 2.39 -1.72
C LEU A 20 -39.73 2.32 -2.94
N LYS A 21 -39.35 3.48 -3.50
CA LYS A 21 -38.33 3.47 -4.56
C LYS A 21 -37.02 2.92 -3.98
N PRO A 22 -36.39 1.91 -4.64
CA PRO A 22 -35.08 1.47 -4.23
C PRO A 22 -34.12 2.67 -4.23
N PRO A 23 -33.23 2.77 -3.26
CA PRO A 23 -32.25 3.85 -3.24
C PRO A 23 -31.47 3.83 -4.57
N PRO A 24 -31.09 5.02 -5.09
CA PRO A 24 -30.32 5.10 -6.32
C PRO A 24 -29.04 4.27 -6.15
N LYS A 25 -28.68 3.48 -7.17
CA LYS A 25 -27.42 2.74 -7.16
C LYS A 25 -26.27 3.75 -7.24
N LEU A 26 -25.66 4.04 -6.09
CA LEU A 26 -24.51 4.93 -5.99
C LEU A 26 -23.21 4.10 -6.07
N THR A 27 -22.22 4.63 -6.77
CA THR A 27 -20.83 4.17 -6.63
C THR A 27 -20.22 4.72 -5.34
N ILE A 28 -19.03 4.24 -4.95
CA ILE A 28 -18.36 4.74 -3.74
C ILE A 28 -17.97 6.21 -3.91
N SER A 29 -17.49 6.60 -5.10
CA SER A 29 -17.13 7.99 -5.40
C SER A 29 -18.35 8.91 -5.34
N GLU A 30 -19.49 8.50 -5.92
CA GLU A 30 -20.74 9.26 -5.87
C GLU A 30 -21.29 9.39 -4.44
N TRP A 31 -21.20 8.30 -3.63
CA TRP A 31 -21.55 8.36 -2.22
C TRP A 31 -20.68 9.36 -1.46
N ALA A 32 -19.37 9.31 -1.70
CA ALA A 32 -18.44 10.24 -1.06
C ALA A 32 -18.73 11.70 -1.44
N ASP A 33 -18.89 11.99 -2.72
CA ASP A 33 -19.23 13.33 -3.22
C ASP A 33 -20.58 13.84 -2.67
N ARG A 34 -21.50 12.93 -2.37
CA ARG A 34 -22.84 13.31 -1.90
C ARG A 34 -22.91 13.51 -0.40
N PHE A 35 -22.21 12.71 0.39
CA PHE A 35 -22.45 12.64 1.84
C PHE A 35 -21.23 12.92 2.72
N ARG A 36 -20.01 12.65 2.25
CA ARG A 36 -18.82 12.76 3.06
C ARG A 36 -18.50 14.20 3.45
N GLN A 37 -18.19 14.39 4.74
CA GLN A 37 -17.59 15.61 5.27
C GLN A 37 -16.17 15.36 5.73
N MET A 38 -15.27 16.28 5.41
CA MET A 38 -13.87 16.24 5.82
C MET A 38 -13.72 16.98 7.13
N SER A 39 -13.06 16.35 8.08
CA SER A 39 -12.81 16.91 9.41
C SER A 39 -11.55 17.77 9.40
N PRO A 40 -11.58 19.00 9.94
CA PRO A 40 -10.41 19.90 9.96
C PRO A 40 -9.18 19.31 10.64
N GLU A 41 -9.38 18.47 11.65
CA GLU A 41 -8.33 17.82 12.44
C GLU A 41 -7.75 16.57 11.78
N ALA A 42 -8.47 15.98 10.81
CA ALA A 42 -8.09 14.72 10.17
C ALA A 42 -7.65 14.88 8.72
N SER A 43 -7.80 16.07 8.13
CA SER A 43 -7.57 16.29 6.71
C SER A 43 -7.00 17.69 6.43
N ALA A 44 -6.17 17.81 5.41
CA ALA A 44 -5.67 19.10 4.93
C ALA A 44 -6.77 20.00 4.33
N GLY A 45 -7.92 19.42 3.96
CA GLY A 45 -9.09 20.14 3.48
C GLY A 45 -10.24 20.09 4.48
N THR A 46 -11.14 21.06 4.44
CA THR A 46 -12.32 21.12 5.27
C THR A 46 -13.59 21.21 4.44
N GLY A 47 -14.71 20.75 5.01
CA GLY A 47 -16.01 20.82 4.36
C GLY A 47 -16.37 19.57 3.58
N ARG A 48 -17.15 19.71 2.53
CA ARG A 48 -17.66 18.59 1.73
C ARG A 48 -16.53 17.96 0.90
N TRP A 49 -16.55 16.64 0.82
CA TRP A 49 -15.67 15.90 -0.07
C TRP A 49 -15.99 16.19 -1.54
N HIS A 50 -14.96 16.31 -2.35
CA HIS A 50 -15.06 16.42 -3.81
C HIS A 50 -13.99 15.53 -4.44
N THR A 51 -14.41 14.45 -5.10
CA THR A 51 -13.53 13.51 -5.76
C THR A 51 -12.68 14.18 -6.85
N ASP A 52 -13.19 15.26 -7.47
CA ASP A 52 -12.48 16.03 -8.49
C ASP A 52 -11.21 16.76 -7.97
N ASN A 53 -11.03 16.86 -6.65
CA ASN A 53 -9.79 17.38 -6.07
C ASN A 53 -8.63 16.36 -6.18
N ALA A 54 -8.98 15.07 -6.31
CA ALA A 54 -8.05 13.95 -6.51
C ALA A 54 -8.68 12.94 -7.51
N PRO A 55 -8.80 13.30 -8.78
CA PRO A 55 -9.60 12.55 -9.76
C PRO A 55 -9.13 11.12 -9.96
N TYR A 56 -7.85 10.84 -9.74
CA TYR A 56 -7.26 9.50 -9.78
C TYR A 56 -7.85 8.54 -8.72
N GLN A 57 -8.53 9.02 -7.70
CA GLN A 57 -9.15 8.16 -6.68
C GLN A 57 -10.51 7.59 -7.13
N ARG A 58 -11.16 8.22 -8.13
CA ARG A 58 -12.50 7.84 -8.58
C ARG A 58 -12.56 6.38 -9.04
N GLU A 59 -11.75 6.01 -10.01
CA GLU A 59 -11.76 4.66 -10.57
C GLU A 59 -11.38 3.59 -9.53
N ILE A 60 -10.46 3.92 -8.61
CA ILE A 60 -10.07 3.01 -7.52
C ILE A 60 -11.27 2.72 -6.60
N MET A 61 -11.95 3.77 -6.15
CA MET A 61 -13.14 3.65 -5.29
C MET A 61 -14.25 2.87 -6.01
N ASP A 62 -14.50 3.19 -7.26
CA ASP A 62 -15.59 2.57 -8.03
C ASP A 62 -15.26 1.11 -8.39
N ALA A 63 -13.99 0.76 -8.62
CA ALA A 63 -13.54 -0.63 -8.76
C ALA A 63 -13.80 -1.44 -7.48
N ILE A 64 -13.53 -0.87 -6.30
CA ILE A 64 -13.83 -1.52 -5.02
C ILE A 64 -15.34 -1.75 -4.86
N GLY A 65 -16.17 -0.80 -5.30
CA GLY A 65 -17.64 -0.91 -5.26
C GLY A 65 -18.23 -1.87 -6.31
N ASN A 66 -17.48 -2.21 -7.35
CA ASN A 66 -17.96 -3.06 -8.43
C ASN A 66 -18.16 -4.53 -7.94
N PRO A 67 -19.37 -5.12 -8.06
CA PRO A 67 -19.64 -6.48 -7.56
C PRO A 67 -18.78 -7.56 -8.23
N HIS A 68 -18.30 -7.35 -9.45
CA HIS A 68 -17.48 -8.30 -10.20
C HIS A 68 -15.99 -8.27 -9.81
N VAL A 69 -15.53 -7.21 -9.18
CA VAL A 69 -14.13 -7.06 -8.73
C VAL A 69 -14.03 -7.54 -7.29
N ARG A 70 -13.27 -8.61 -7.04
CA ARG A 70 -13.09 -9.19 -5.71
C ARG A 70 -11.86 -8.66 -4.98
N MET A 71 -10.84 -8.25 -5.72
CA MET A 71 -9.60 -7.76 -5.16
C MET A 71 -9.11 -6.51 -5.89
N VAL A 72 -8.71 -5.52 -5.11
CA VAL A 72 -8.11 -4.26 -5.58
C VAL A 72 -6.78 -4.05 -4.88
N VAL A 73 -5.75 -3.77 -5.66
CA VAL A 73 -4.40 -3.47 -5.20
C VAL A 73 -4.09 -2.01 -5.54
N PHE A 74 -3.74 -1.21 -4.54
CA PHE A 74 -3.34 0.18 -4.75
C PHE A 74 -1.91 0.39 -4.27
N LYS A 75 -0.97 0.23 -5.20
CA LYS A 75 0.45 0.54 -5.05
C LYS A 75 0.65 2.02 -5.35
N SER A 76 1.15 2.81 -4.42
CA SER A 76 1.30 4.23 -4.69
C SER A 76 2.34 4.93 -3.83
N SER A 77 2.72 6.11 -4.27
CA SER A 77 3.49 7.06 -3.48
C SER A 77 2.78 7.46 -2.19
N SER A 78 3.48 8.13 -1.31
CA SER A 78 2.87 8.83 -0.16
C SER A 78 2.11 10.09 -0.62
N GLN A 79 1.25 10.63 0.25
CA GLN A 79 0.55 11.91 0.03
C GLN A 79 -0.40 11.95 -1.20
N VAL A 80 -0.89 10.80 -1.66
CA VAL A 80 -1.91 10.72 -2.73
C VAL A 80 -3.32 10.42 -2.19
N GLY A 81 -3.46 10.39 -0.87
CA GLY A 81 -4.76 10.20 -0.20
C GLY A 81 -5.22 8.74 -0.11
N LYS A 82 -4.29 7.78 0.03
CA LYS A 82 -4.61 6.35 0.25
C LYS A 82 -5.63 6.13 1.36
N THR A 83 -5.38 6.72 2.53
CA THR A 83 -6.26 6.62 3.69
C THR A 83 -7.64 7.20 3.42
N GLU A 84 -7.75 8.26 2.60
CA GLU A 84 -9.03 8.86 2.24
C GLU A 84 -9.88 7.92 1.38
N VAL A 85 -9.25 7.16 0.47
CA VAL A 85 -9.92 6.11 -0.30
C VAL A 85 -10.51 5.07 0.66
N LEU A 86 -9.71 4.56 1.62
CA LEU A 86 -10.19 3.58 2.61
C LEU A 86 -11.33 4.12 3.47
N LEU A 87 -11.26 5.40 3.88
CA LEU A 87 -12.32 6.04 4.64
C LEU A 87 -13.61 6.19 3.83
N ASN A 88 -13.52 6.54 2.54
CA ASN A 88 -14.69 6.59 1.65
C ASN A 88 -15.34 5.22 1.47
N VAL A 89 -14.52 4.17 1.31
CA VAL A 89 -14.99 2.77 1.27
C VAL A 89 -15.70 2.39 2.58
N LEU A 90 -15.10 2.70 3.74
CA LEU A 90 -15.72 2.48 5.04
C LEU A 90 -17.07 3.20 5.16
N GLY A 91 -17.10 4.48 4.82
CA GLY A 91 -18.34 5.26 4.87
C GLY A 91 -19.45 4.67 4.01
N TYR A 92 -19.14 4.26 2.80
CA TYR A 92 -20.08 3.62 1.88
C TYR A 92 -20.63 2.31 2.44
N TYR A 93 -19.78 1.43 2.97
CA TYR A 93 -20.20 0.15 3.52
C TYR A 93 -20.80 0.24 4.93
N ILE A 94 -20.65 1.34 5.62
CA ILE A 94 -21.40 1.61 6.86
C ILE A 94 -22.81 2.12 6.53
N ASP A 95 -22.94 3.02 5.56
CA ASP A 95 -24.19 3.72 5.28
C ASP A 95 -25.03 3.05 4.19
N TYR A 96 -24.44 2.83 3.02
CA TYR A 96 -25.20 2.49 1.81
C TYR A 96 -25.31 0.98 1.57
N ASN A 97 -24.25 0.21 1.74
CA ASN A 97 -24.21 -1.25 1.55
C ASN A 97 -23.62 -1.96 2.77
N PRO A 98 -24.36 -2.01 3.90
CA PRO A 98 -23.83 -2.49 5.16
C PRO A 98 -23.24 -3.89 5.08
N ALA A 99 -22.04 -4.08 5.65
CA ALA A 99 -21.33 -5.35 5.64
C ALA A 99 -20.36 -5.47 6.84
N PRO A 100 -19.95 -6.70 7.23
CA PRO A 100 -18.85 -6.93 8.15
C PRO A 100 -17.52 -6.54 7.51
N ILE A 101 -16.78 -5.63 8.14
CA ILE A 101 -15.52 -5.05 7.64
C ILE A 101 -14.39 -5.34 8.62
N LEU A 102 -13.26 -5.79 8.12
CA LEU A 102 -11.98 -5.84 8.82
C LEU A 102 -11.05 -4.79 8.24
N VAL A 103 -10.54 -3.90 9.10
CA VAL A 103 -9.45 -2.98 8.78
C VAL A 103 -8.18 -3.54 9.40
N LEU A 104 -7.22 -3.88 8.57
CA LEU A 104 -5.94 -4.42 8.99
C LEU A 104 -4.90 -3.30 8.92
N GLN A 105 -4.24 -3.04 10.05
CA GLN A 105 -3.15 -2.06 10.18
C GLN A 105 -1.85 -2.79 10.56
N PRO A 106 -0.67 -2.23 10.33
CA PRO A 106 0.60 -2.88 10.68
C PRO A 106 0.68 -3.31 12.14
N THR A 107 0.26 -2.44 13.06
CA THR A 107 0.26 -2.71 14.50
C THR A 107 -1.07 -2.32 15.15
N VAL A 108 -1.29 -2.79 16.36
CA VAL A 108 -2.48 -2.45 17.16
C VAL A 108 -2.51 -0.94 17.46
N GLU A 109 -1.36 -0.33 17.76
CA GLU A 109 -1.23 1.10 18.06
C GLU A 109 -1.60 1.96 16.83
N MET A 110 -1.13 1.57 15.63
CA MET A 110 -1.55 2.23 14.38
C MET A 110 -3.05 2.09 14.15
N GLY A 111 -3.62 0.93 14.47
CA GLY A 111 -5.06 0.70 14.43
C GLY A 111 -5.84 1.63 15.38
N GLN A 112 -5.35 1.84 16.59
CA GLN A 112 -5.95 2.78 17.53
C GLN A 112 -5.88 4.22 17.03
N THR A 113 -4.73 4.63 16.50
CA THR A 113 -4.51 5.96 15.90
C THR A 113 -5.46 6.17 14.71
N PHE A 114 -5.54 5.21 13.79
CA PHE A 114 -6.48 5.25 12.67
C PHE A 114 -7.93 5.41 13.15
N SER A 115 -8.33 4.65 14.18
CA SER A 115 -9.67 4.73 14.74
C SER A 115 -9.99 6.10 15.35
N LYS A 116 -9.06 6.65 16.16
CA LYS A 116 -9.26 7.90 16.90
C LYS A 116 -9.13 9.12 16.01
N ASP A 117 -8.10 9.16 15.16
CA ASP A 117 -7.70 10.38 14.46
C ASP A 117 -8.28 10.47 13.04
N ARG A 118 -8.77 9.36 12.48
CA ARG A 118 -9.33 9.31 11.12
C ARG A 118 -10.79 8.87 11.09
N LEU A 119 -11.09 7.67 11.61
CA LEU A 119 -12.44 7.09 11.50
C LEU A 119 -13.45 7.80 12.40
N ALA A 120 -13.11 8.08 13.64
CA ALA A 120 -14.05 8.72 14.58
C ALA A 120 -14.44 10.15 14.15
N PRO A 121 -13.52 11.04 13.72
CA PRO A 121 -13.88 12.34 13.18
C PRO A 121 -14.77 12.23 11.93
N MET A 122 -14.45 11.32 11.00
CA MET A 122 -15.30 11.09 9.81
C MET A 122 -16.73 10.71 10.19
N ILE A 123 -16.90 9.79 11.15
CA ILE A 123 -18.22 9.36 11.62
C ILE A 123 -18.97 10.52 12.28
N ARG A 124 -18.29 11.30 13.12
CA ARG A 124 -18.87 12.47 13.81
C ARG A 124 -19.38 13.52 12.84
N ASP A 125 -18.59 13.86 11.83
CA ASP A 125 -18.83 15.00 10.96
C ASP A 125 -19.73 14.65 9.76
N THR A 126 -19.75 13.37 9.33
CA THR A 126 -20.62 12.89 8.25
C THR A 126 -22.02 12.53 8.80
N ALA A 127 -23.01 13.35 8.52
CA ALA A 127 -24.35 13.25 9.13
C ALA A 127 -25.03 11.88 8.97
N VAL A 128 -24.87 11.22 7.81
CA VAL A 128 -25.48 9.90 7.55
C VAL A 128 -24.81 8.80 8.39
N LEU A 129 -23.50 8.89 8.60
CA LEU A 129 -22.77 7.96 9.44
C LEU A 129 -23.09 8.16 10.92
N ARG A 130 -23.09 9.41 11.38
CA ARG A 130 -23.44 9.75 12.75
C ARG A 130 -24.82 9.21 13.15
N LYS A 131 -25.83 9.35 12.27
CA LYS A 131 -27.18 8.83 12.52
C LYS A 131 -27.21 7.31 12.72
N LYS A 132 -26.37 6.56 12.00
CA LYS A 132 -26.30 5.09 12.08
C LYS A 132 -25.47 4.58 13.25
N MET A 133 -24.50 5.37 13.68
CA MET A 133 -23.57 5.01 14.75
C MET A 133 -23.83 5.75 16.06
N ASP A 134 -24.85 6.63 16.10
CA ASP A 134 -25.25 7.41 17.27
C ASP A 134 -25.92 6.49 18.30
N ALA A 135 -25.09 5.79 19.00
CA ALA A 135 -25.50 4.85 20.01
C ALA A 135 -25.49 5.52 21.38
N LYS A 136 -26.55 6.23 21.71
CA LYS A 136 -26.93 6.58 23.10
C LYS A 136 -27.25 5.34 23.93
N SER A 137 -27.11 4.14 23.38
CA SER A 137 -27.32 2.90 24.09
C SER A 137 -26.04 2.49 24.84
N ARG A 138 -26.18 2.26 26.16
CA ARG A 138 -25.15 1.65 27.01
C ARG A 138 -24.72 0.25 26.52
N PHE A 139 -25.40 -0.31 25.51
CA PHE A 139 -25.17 -1.61 24.88
C PHE A 139 -24.61 -1.51 23.46
N SER A 140 -24.08 -0.35 23.04
CA SER A 140 -23.69 -0.12 21.65
C SER A 140 -22.55 -1.02 21.14
N GLY A 141 -21.78 -1.65 22.01
CA GLY A 141 -20.63 -2.46 21.62
C GLY A 141 -19.51 -1.67 20.93
N ASN A 142 -19.60 -0.35 20.92
CA ASN A 142 -18.62 0.52 20.26
C ASN A 142 -17.41 0.74 21.15
N THR A 143 -16.28 0.21 20.73
CA THR A 143 -14.96 0.43 21.35
C THR A 143 -14.06 1.19 20.37
N ILE A 144 -12.83 1.47 20.78
CA ILE A 144 -11.82 2.06 19.88
C ILE A 144 -11.60 1.16 18.66
N MET A 145 -11.46 -0.15 18.88
CA MET A 145 -11.13 -1.13 17.83
C MET A 145 -12.34 -1.78 17.15
N GLN A 146 -13.55 -1.51 17.63
CA GLN A 146 -14.77 -2.07 17.05
C GLN A 146 -15.88 -1.03 16.99
N LYS A 147 -16.57 -0.95 15.86
CA LYS A 147 -17.75 -0.12 15.63
C LYS A 147 -18.87 -0.97 15.06
N THR A 148 -20.02 -0.95 15.68
CA THR A 148 -21.22 -1.71 15.28
C THR A 148 -22.26 -0.76 14.70
N PHE A 149 -22.90 -1.16 13.60
CA PHE A 149 -23.97 -0.41 12.95
C PHE A 149 -25.03 -1.39 12.39
N PRO A 150 -26.23 -0.92 12.06
CA PRO A 150 -27.25 -1.78 11.48
C PRO A 150 -26.78 -2.48 10.19
N GLY A 151 -26.75 -3.80 10.20
CA GLY A 151 -26.33 -4.64 9.06
C GLY A 151 -24.83 -4.95 8.97
N GLY A 152 -23.99 -4.50 9.93
CA GLY A 152 -22.58 -4.80 9.90
C GLY A 152 -21.78 -4.30 11.11
N HIS A 153 -20.48 -4.45 10.98
CA HIS A 153 -19.51 -3.92 11.94
C HIS A 153 -18.19 -3.61 11.26
N VAL A 154 -17.40 -2.70 11.84
CA VAL A 154 -15.99 -2.50 11.52
C VAL A 154 -15.18 -3.04 12.70
N THR A 155 -14.25 -3.93 12.42
CA THR A 155 -13.23 -4.38 13.37
C THR A 155 -11.87 -3.92 12.86
N ILE A 156 -11.07 -3.29 13.73
CA ILE A 156 -9.72 -2.83 13.40
C ILE A 156 -8.75 -3.76 14.14
N VAL A 157 -7.75 -4.28 13.44
CA VAL A 157 -6.80 -5.26 13.98
C VAL A 157 -5.39 -4.91 13.53
N GLY A 158 -4.40 -5.19 14.39
CA GLY A 158 -2.99 -5.16 14.00
C GLY A 158 -2.59 -6.46 13.30
N ALA A 159 -1.79 -6.36 12.25
CA ALA A 159 -1.26 -7.52 11.51
C ALA A 159 -0.40 -8.46 12.38
N ASN A 160 0.13 -7.94 13.49
CA ASN A 160 0.90 -8.70 14.48
C ASN A 160 0.03 -9.41 15.53
N SER A 161 -1.33 -9.35 15.44
CA SER A 161 -2.26 -9.90 16.43
C SER A 161 -3.05 -11.09 15.86
N PRO A 162 -2.61 -12.34 16.08
CA PRO A 162 -3.28 -13.53 15.56
C PRO A 162 -4.73 -13.65 16.01
N ALA A 163 -4.99 -13.46 17.30
CA ALA A 163 -6.33 -13.59 17.90
C ALA A 163 -7.37 -12.64 17.27
N GLY A 164 -6.95 -11.44 16.85
CA GLY A 164 -7.82 -10.49 16.16
C GLY A 164 -8.22 -10.95 14.76
N LEU A 165 -7.34 -11.69 14.09
CA LEU A 165 -7.54 -12.20 12.73
C LEU A 165 -8.45 -13.44 12.68
N ALA A 166 -8.64 -14.14 13.81
CA ALA A 166 -9.27 -15.47 13.87
C ALA A 166 -10.78 -15.47 14.16
N SER A 167 -11.42 -14.35 14.53
CA SER A 167 -12.62 -14.42 15.38
C SER A 167 -13.99 -14.35 14.67
N ARG A 168 -14.12 -13.85 13.42
CA ARG A 168 -15.46 -13.61 12.82
C ARG A 168 -15.48 -13.72 11.29
N PRO A 169 -16.62 -14.12 10.67
CA PRO A 169 -16.81 -13.99 9.23
C PRO A 169 -16.75 -12.52 8.79
N ILE A 170 -15.96 -12.23 7.76
CA ILE A 170 -15.73 -10.89 7.22
C ILE A 170 -16.04 -10.88 5.73
N LYS A 171 -16.78 -9.88 5.27
CA LYS A 171 -17.03 -9.69 3.85
C LYS A 171 -15.97 -8.83 3.19
N ILE A 172 -15.53 -7.77 3.88
CA ILE A 172 -14.62 -6.76 3.33
C ILE A 172 -13.37 -6.70 4.18
N VAL A 173 -12.21 -6.89 3.57
CA VAL A 173 -10.90 -6.70 4.15
C VAL A 173 -10.25 -5.46 3.53
N LEU A 174 -9.90 -4.48 4.36
CA LEU A 174 -9.15 -3.29 4.00
C LEU A 174 -7.80 -3.36 4.69
N ALA A 175 -6.76 -3.68 3.94
CA ALA A 175 -5.40 -3.85 4.44
C ALA A 175 -4.55 -2.63 4.06
N ASP A 176 -4.16 -1.84 5.04
CA ASP A 176 -3.40 -0.62 4.89
C ASP A 176 -1.93 -0.83 5.22
N GLU A 177 -1.02 -0.27 4.43
CA GLU A 177 0.43 -0.36 4.56
C GLU A 177 0.94 -1.82 4.66
N VAL A 178 0.51 -2.67 3.69
CA VAL A 178 0.78 -4.12 3.70
C VAL A 178 2.26 -4.50 3.66
N ASP A 179 3.12 -3.63 3.13
CA ASP A 179 4.56 -3.84 3.12
C ASP A 179 5.21 -3.74 4.51
N ARG A 180 4.49 -3.18 5.49
CA ARG A 180 4.92 -3.08 6.89
C ARG A 180 4.44 -4.23 7.76
N TYR A 181 3.73 -5.19 7.19
CA TYR A 181 3.26 -6.34 7.95
C TYR A 181 4.38 -7.31 8.27
N PRO A 182 4.35 -7.96 9.43
CA PRO A 182 5.30 -9.03 9.74
C PRO A 182 5.12 -10.20 8.75
N VAL A 183 6.14 -11.01 8.60
CA VAL A 183 6.08 -12.23 7.76
C VAL A 183 5.02 -13.18 8.29
N SER A 184 4.90 -13.28 9.61
CA SER A 184 3.92 -14.10 10.31
C SER A 184 3.25 -13.34 11.45
N ALA A 185 1.94 -13.51 11.62
CA ALA A 185 1.21 -13.10 12.81
C ALA A 185 1.46 -14.11 13.92
N GLY A 186 2.45 -13.83 14.78
CA GLY A 186 2.95 -14.81 15.74
C GLY A 186 3.41 -16.08 15.02
N THR A 187 2.87 -17.24 15.40
CA THR A 187 3.15 -18.55 14.80
C THR A 187 2.08 -19.01 13.80
N GLU A 188 1.03 -18.19 13.53
CA GLU A 188 -0.15 -18.63 12.76
C GLU A 188 -0.02 -18.41 11.26
N GLY A 189 1.03 -17.73 10.78
CA GLY A 189 1.31 -17.51 9.37
C GLY A 189 0.98 -16.09 8.87
N ASP A 190 0.94 -15.92 7.55
CA ASP A 190 0.79 -14.61 6.91
C ASP A 190 -0.52 -13.91 7.29
N PRO A 191 -0.48 -12.66 7.81
CA PRO A 191 -1.65 -11.92 8.27
C PRO A 191 -2.73 -11.72 7.20
N LEU A 192 -2.33 -11.52 5.93
CA LEU A 192 -3.29 -11.34 4.83
C LEU A 192 -4.02 -12.63 4.52
N ASN A 193 -3.31 -13.75 4.48
CA ASN A 193 -3.91 -15.07 4.26
C ASN A 193 -4.90 -15.41 5.39
N LEU A 194 -4.55 -15.12 6.64
CA LEU A 194 -5.43 -15.31 7.79
C LEU A 194 -6.70 -14.47 7.67
N ALA A 195 -6.58 -13.19 7.31
CA ALA A 195 -7.73 -12.31 7.09
C ALA A 195 -8.62 -12.78 5.93
N GLN A 196 -8.04 -13.20 4.80
CA GLN A 196 -8.76 -13.66 3.61
C GLN A 196 -9.50 -14.99 3.86
N THR A 197 -8.99 -15.86 4.74
CA THR A 197 -9.69 -17.10 5.15
C THR A 197 -11.05 -16.79 5.77
N ARG A 198 -11.23 -15.62 6.42
CA ARG A 198 -12.51 -15.20 7.02
C ARG A 198 -13.56 -14.78 6.01
N GLN A 199 -13.16 -14.61 4.75
CA GLN A 199 -14.04 -14.18 3.64
C GLN A 199 -14.66 -15.38 2.88
N THR A 200 -14.35 -16.61 3.23
CA THR A 200 -14.75 -17.80 2.45
C THR A 200 -16.26 -17.98 2.35
N THR A 201 -17.02 -17.52 3.33
CA THR A 201 -18.47 -17.59 3.36
C THR A 201 -19.18 -16.57 2.46
N PHE A 202 -18.46 -15.56 1.98
CA PHE A 202 -19.02 -14.50 1.14
C PHE A 202 -18.59 -14.65 -0.31
N TRP A 203 -19.54 -14.92 -1.21
CA TRP A 203 -19.28 -15.03 -2.64
C TRP A 203 -18.88 -13.68 -3.28
N ASP A 204 -19.37 -12.56 -2.72
CA ASP A 204 -19.12 -11.18 -3.14
C ASP A 204 -18.14 -10.45 -2.22
N LYS A 205 -17.18 -11.21 -1.70
CA LYS A 205 -16.10 -10.68 -0.84
C LYS A 205 -15.25 -9.61 -1.54
N LYS A 206 -14.67 -8.71 -0.74
CA LYS A 206 -13.78 -7.65 -1.20
C LYS A 206 -12.49 -7.67 -0.39
N THR A 207 -11.36 -7.68 -1.08
CA THR A 207 -10.04 -7.48 -0.48
C THR A 207 -9.39 -6.25 -1.12
N VAL A 208 -8.99 -5.29 -0.31
CA VAL A 208 -8.32 -4.07 -0.76
C VAL A 208 -6.96 -4.01 -0.09
N LEU A 209 -5.91 -4.04 -0.90
CA LEU A 209 -4.53 -3.90 -0.44
C LEU A 209 -4.02 -2.52 -0.81
N VAL A 210 -3.50 -1.80 0.16
CA VAL A 210 -2.96 -0.45 -0.04
C VAL A 210 -1.60 -0.36 0.61
N SER A 211 -0.59 0.11 -0.12
CA SER A 211 0.73 0.37 0.46
C SER A 211 1.60 1.26 -0.42
N THR A 212 2.57 1.88 0.20
CA THR A 212 3.78 2.35 -0.45
C THR A 212 4.73 1.16 -0.54
N PRO A 213 5.31 0.87 -1.72
CA PRO A 213 6.24 -0.25 -1.89
C PRO A 213 7.57 0.01 -1.18
N THR A 214 8.32 -1.04 -0.90
CA THR A 214 9.60 -0.99 -0.18
C THR A 214 10.75 -1.49 -1.07
N ILE A 215 11.30 -2.65 -0.78
CA ILE A 215 12.45 -3.24 -1.46
C ILE A 215 11.98 -4.21 -2.53
N LYS A 216 12.59 -4.16 -3.72
CA LYS A 216 12.31 -5.08 -4.82
C LYS A 216 12.53 -6.53 -4.39
N GLY A 217 11.59 -7.39 -4.76
CA GLY A 217 11.61 -8.81 -4.39
C GLY A 217 11.00 -9.14 -3.02
N SER A 218 11.00 -8.19 -2.05
CA SER A 218 10.37 -8.39 -0.74
C SER A 218 9.04 -7.65 -0.56
N SER A 219 8.76 -6.65 -1.39
CA SER A 219 7.55 -5.85 -1.33
C SER A 219 6.30 -6.68 -1.67
N ARG A 220 5.38 -6.79 -0.70
CA ARG A 220 4.10 -7.50 -0.86
C ARG A 220 3.16 -6.79 -1.83
N ILE A 221 3.10 -5.46 -1.74
CA ILE A 221 2.24 -4.68 -2.63
C ILE A 221 2.70 -4.76 -4.08
N GLU A 222 4.02 -4.73 -4.32
CA GLU A 222 4.62 -4.90 -5.64
C GLU A 222 4.26 -6.26 -6.23
N LYS A 223 4.46 -7.34 -5.47
CA LYS A 223 4.10 -8.69 -5.90
C LYS A 223 2.62 -8.76 -6.29
N SER A 224 1.73 -8.27 -5.43
CA SER A 224 0.29 -8.29 -5.71
C SER A 224 -0.08 -7.43 -6.91
N TRP A 225 0.61 -6.30 -7.13
CA TRP A 225 0.39 -5.43 -8.28
C TRP A 225 0.86 -6.09 -9.58
N LEU A 226 2.02 -6.76 -9.58
CA LEU A 226 2.53 -7.50 -10.75
C LEU A 226 1.59 -8.65 -11.19
N GLU A 227 0.83 -9.23 -10.27
CA GLU A 227 -0.18 -10.27 -10.54
C GLU A 227 -1.55 -9.70 -10.98
N SER A 228 -1.73 -8.36 -10.95
CA SER A 228 -2.97 -7.66 -11.26
C SER A 228 -3.04 -7.11 -12.69
N THR A 229 -4.07 -6.33 -13.00
CA THR A 229 -4.22 -5.61 -14.28
C THR A 229 -3.10 -4.61 -14.57
N MET A 230 -2.27 -4.25 -13.59
CA MET A 230 -1.14 -3.32 -13.69
C MET A 230 -1.53 -1.99 -14.35
N GLU A 231 -2.44 -1.27 -13.74
CA GLU A 231 -3.00 -0.04 -14.28
C GLU A 231 -2.18 1.18 -13.86
N GLU A 232 -1.74 1.95 -14.84
CA GLU A 232 -1.02 3.22 -14.64
C GLU A 232 -1.96 4.41 -14.83
N TRP A 233 -1.84 5.40 -13.95
CA TRP A 233 -2.57 6.65 -14.13
C TRP A 233 -2.00 7.45 -15.29
N THR A 234 -2.81 7.68 -16.32
CA THR A 234 -2.44 8.44 -17.52
C THR A 234 -3.20 9.76 -17.60
N VAL A 235 -2.53 10.79 -18.10
CA VAL A 235 -3.12 12.10 -18.36
C VAL A 235 -2.86 12.51 -19.81
N PRO A 236 -3.79 13.20 -20.47
CA PRO A 236 -3.56 13.67 -21.82
C PRO A 236 -2.56 14.82 -21.84
N CYS A 237 -1.67 14.85 -22.81
CA CYS A 237 -0.77 15.97 -23.05
C CYS A 237 -1.57 17.26 -23.28
N PRO A 238 -1.19 18.39 -22.67
CA PRO A 238 -1.90 19.66 -22.84
C PRO A 238 -1.83 20.24 -24.26
N GLU A 239 -0.93 19.75 -25.14
CA GLU A 239 -0.78 20.18 -26.54
C GLU A 239 -1.35 19.16 -27.53
N CYS A 240 -0.82 17.93 -27.55
CA CYS A 240 -1.23 16.93 -28.54
C CYS A 240 -2.42 16.06 -28.10
N GLY A 241 -2.77 16.07 -26.82
CA GLY A 241 -3.87 15.26 -26.29
C GLY A 241 -3.56 13.77 -26.10
N GLU A 242 -2.36 13.30 -26.44
CA GLU A 242 -1.97 11.89 -26.26
C GLU A 242 -1.85 11.55 -24.78
N TYR A 243 -2.43 10.40 -24.39
CA TYR A 243 -2.42 9.92 -23.00
C TYR A 243 -1.10 9.23 -22.67
N GLN A 244 -0.51 9.60 -21.54
CA GLN A 244 0.75 9.03 -21.08
C GLN A 244 0.82 8.98 -19.56
N PRO A 245 1.50 8.00 -18.96
CA PRO A 245 1.81 8.00 -17.55
C PRO A 245 2.79 9.14 -17.22
N MET A 246 2.70 9.67 -16.02
CA MET A 246 3.67 10.66 -15.55
C MET A 246 4.87 9.96 -14.94
N VAL A 247 6.01 9.97 -15.64
CA VAL A 247 7.26 9.33 -15.20
C VAL A 247 8.33 10.35 -14.84
N TRP A 248 9.17 10.04 -13.87
CA TRP A 248 10.21 10.95 -13.40
C TRP A 248 11.22 11.36 -14.49
N ALA A 249 11.53 10.45 -15.43
CA ALA A 249 12.47 10.69 -16.52
C ALA A 249 12.08 11.87 -17.45
N ASN A 250 10.81 12.25 -17.46
CA ASN A 250 10.28 13.35 -18.27
C ASN A 250 10.17 14.68 -17.50
N VAL A 251 10.56 14.71 -16.23
CA VAL A 251 10.62 15.93 -15.44
C VAL A 251 11.85 16.74 -15.86
N VAL A 252 11.64 18.00 -16.23
CA VAL A 252 12.67 18.91 -16.71
C VAL A 252 12.88 20.04 -15.72
N PHE A 253 14.09 20.19 -15.25
CA PHE A 253 14.52 21.29 -14.38
C PHE A 253 16.01 21.59 -14.60
N ASP A 254 16.41 22.84 -14.35
CA ASP A 254 17.81 23.26 -14.45
C ASP A 254 18.49 23.04 -13.10
N ARG A 255 19.40 22.08 -13.03
CA ARG A 255 20.11 21.72 -11.79
C ARG A 255 21.04 22.83 -11.32
N GLU A 256 21.71 23.53 -12.25
CA GLU A 256 22.69 24.57 -11.91
C GLU A 256 22.02 25.85 -11.43
N ARG A 257 20.82 26.13 -11.94
CA ARG A 257 20.05 27.34 -11.61
C ARG A 257 18.96 27.09 -10.57
N TRP A 258 18.86 25.87 -10.05
CA TRP A 258 17.84 25.54 -9.05
C TRP A 258 17.93 26.46 -7.83
N PRO A 259 16.80 26.98 -7.28
CA PRO A 259 15.40 26.77 -7.69
C PRO A 259 14.88 27.73 -8.78
N ARG A 260 15.73 28.52 -9.40
CA ARG A 260 15.34 29.42 -10.50
C ARG A 260 15.07 28.62 -11.76
N GLY A 261 14.03 28.99 -12.51
CA GLY A 261 13.64 28.27 -13.73
C GLY A 261 12.43 27.34 -13.59
N GLY A 262 12.08 26.95 -12.35
CA GLY A 262 10.91 26.11 -12.07
C GLY A 262 11.06 24.66 -12.56
N VAL A 263 9.94 23.91 -12.50
CA VAL A 263 9.85 22.53 -12.94
C VAL A 263 8.86 22.42 -14.08
N GLN A 264 9.23 21.71 -15.11
CA GLN A 264 8.43 21.45 -16.30
C GLN A 264 8.37 19.94 -16.56
N TYR A 265 7.49 19.52 -17.43
CA TYR A 265 7.35 18.12 -17.85
C TYR A 265 7.28 18.03 -19.37
N ARG A 266 8.02 17.09 -19.94
CA ARG A 266 8.12 16.85 -21.38
C ARG A 266 7.17 15.73 -21.80
N CYS A 267 6.37 15.99 -22.83
CA CYS A 267 5.55 14.96 -23.46
C CYS A 267 6.42 13.95 -24.23
N GLU A 268 6.14 12.67 -24.07
CA GLU A 268 6.86 11.60 -24.78
C GLU A 268 6.53 11.58 -26.28
N SER A 269 5.30 11.91 -26.65
CA SER A 269 4.82 11.83 -28.04
C SER A 269 5.24 13.03 -28.88
N CYS A 270 4.96 14.25 -28.44
CA CYS A 270 5.20 15.46 -29.24
C CYS A 270 6.40 16.30 -28.77
N GLY A 271 7.05 15.92 -27.66
CA GLY A 271 8.20 16.63 -27.12
C GLY A 271 7.88 18.01 -26.48
N CYS A 272 6.62 18.44 -26.43
CA CYS A 272 6.26 19.70 -25.82
C CYS A 272 6.65 19.73 -24.35
N ILE A 273 7.12 20.90 -23.88
CA ILE A 273 7.51 21.12 -22.49
C ILE A 273 6.52 22.11 -21.89
N ALA A 274 5.85 21.73 -20.79
CA ALA A 274 4.89 22.59 -20.11
C ALA A 274 5.05 22.52 -18.59
N GLY A 275 4.67 23.59 -17.90
CA GLY A 275 4.76 23.71 -16.45
C GLY A 275 3.69 22.86 -15.73
N GLU A 276 3.92 22.65 -14.44
CA GLU A 276 3.11 21.86 -13.52
C GLU A 276 1.60 22.15 -13.63
N TYR A 277 1.23 23.42 -13.62
CA TYR A 277 -0.18 23.81 -13.66
C TYR A 277 -0.92 23.28 -14.91
N ARG A 278 -0.28 23.37 -16.09
CA ARG A 278 -0.89 22.92 -17.35
C ARG A 278 -1.10 21.40 -17.37
N TRP A 279 -0.15 20.65 -16.85
CA TRP A 279 -0.26 19.19 -16.75
C TRP A 279 -1.28 18.75 -15.70
N LYS A 280 -1.25 19.32 -14.50
CA LYS A 280 -2.19 18.98 -13.43
C LYS A 280 -3.63 19.36 -13.77
N ALA A 281 -3.84 20.41 -14.55
CA ALA A 281 -5.17 20.77 -15.06
C ALA A 281 -5.80 19.67 -15.95
N GLN A 282 -4.96 18.82 -16.59
CA GLN A 282 -5.46 17.66 -17.34
C GLN A 282 -5.89 16.49 -16.45
N GLY A 283 -5.56 16.51 -15.17
CA GLY A 283 -5.88 15.41 -14.24
C GLY A 283 -7.36 15.02 -14.22
N ARG A 284 -8.28 15.99 -14.41
CA ARG A 284 -9.72 15.69 -14.51
C ARG A 284 -10.10 14.83 -15.72
N LYS A 285 -9.26 14.80 -16.75
CA LYS A 285 -9.43 13.97 -17.95
C LYS A 285 -8.60 12.68 -17.86
N GLY A 286 -7.79 12.54 -16.79
CA GLY A 286 -6.98 11.38 -16.56
C GLY A 286 -7.80 10.10 -16.43
N ARG A 287 -7.17 8.98 -16.73
CA ARG A 287 -7.75 7.63 -16.63
C ARG A 287 -6.66 6.63 -16.35
N TYR A 288 -7.04 5.51 -15.77
CA TYR A 288 -6.14 4.37 -15.65
C TYR A 288 -6.08 3.58 -16.97
N ALA A 289 -4.89 3.16 -17.34
CA ALA A 289 -4.62 2.31 -18.50
C ALA A 289 -4.05 0.98 -18.02
N ALA A 290 -4.78 -0.10 -18.27
CA ALA A 290 -4.39 -1.45 -17.86
C ALA A 290 -3.40 -2.07 -18.85
N LEU A 291 -2.30 -2.64 -18.34
CA LEU A 291 -1.38 -3.44 -19.15
C LEU A 291 -1.96 -4.85 -19.41
N HIS A 292 -2.69 -5.40 -18.43
CA HIS A 292 -3.26 -6.74 -18.44
C HIS A 292 -4.76 -6.70 -18.14
N PRO A 293 -5.61 -6.16 -19.03
CA PRO A 293 -7.04 -5.99 -18.79
C PRO A 293 -7.80 -7.30 -18.61
N GLU A 294 -7.23 -8.43 -19.00
CA GLU A 294 -7.79 -9.77 -18.89
C GLU A 294 -7.73 -10.35 -17.47
N ARG A 295 -6.98 -9.75 -16.56
CA ARG A 295 -6.81 -10.25 -15.19
C ARG A 295 -7.98 -9.84 -14.28
N GLU A 296 -8.32 -10.72 -13.35
CA GLU A 296 -9.44 -10.49 -12.42
C GLU A 296 -9.13 -9.47 -11.30
N VAL A 297 -7.87 -9.40 -10.89
CA VAL A 297 -7.42 -8.49 -9.84
C VAL A 297 -7.15 -7.12 -10.45
N ARG A 298 -7.86 -6.08 -9.98
CA ARG A 298 -7.59 -4.70 -10.40
C ARG A 298 -6.42 -4.13 -9.60
N GLY A 299 -5.38 -3.69 -10.27
CA GLY A 299 -4.20 -3.11 -9.62
C GLY A 299 -3.86 -1.74 -10.17
N PHE A 300 -3.80 -0.76 -9.30
CA PHE A 300 -3.58 0.65 -9.63
C PHE A 300 -2.23 1.11 -9.13
N HIS A 301 -1.48 1.80 -9.97
CA HIS A 301 -0.26 2.49 -9.60
C HIS A 301 -0.40 4.00 -9.76
N LEU A 302 0.15 4.74 -8.80
CA LEU A 302 0.13 6.19 -8.81
C LEU A 302 1.38 6.76 -8.13
N ASN A 303 2.10 7.62 -8.82
CA ASN A 303 3.18 8.40 -8.24
C ASN A 303 2.75 9.81 -7.81
N VAL A 304 3.62 10.51 -7.11
CA VAL A 304 3.31 11.83 -6.55
C VAL A 304 3.18 12.95 -7.60
N LEU A 305 3.69 12.75 -8.81
CA LEU A 305 3.61 13.78 -9.88
C LEU A 305 2.17 14.12 -10.27
N ALA A 306 1.28 13.12 -10.16
CA ALA A 306 -0.15 13.30 -10.40
C ALA A 306 -0.89 13.95 -9.22
N SER A 307 -0.29 14.01 -8.04
CA SER A 307 -0.93 14.54 -6.82
C SER A 307 -1.20 16.03 -6.92
N SER A 308 -2.44 16.43 -6.63
CA SER A 308 -2.83 17.84 -6.51
C SER A 308 -2.29 18.49 -5.24
N PHE A 309 -1.82 17.71 -4.28
CA PHE A 309 -1.38 18.16 -2.95
C PHE A 309 0.13 18.40 -2.83
N CYS A 310 0.92 17.93 -3.79
CA CYS A 310 2.37 18.05 -3.77
C CYS A 310 2.86 18.90 -4.93
N ALA A 311 3.58 19.97 -4.65
CA ALA A 311 4.23 20.79 -5.68
C ALA A 311 5.46 20.08 -6.25
N TRP A 312 5.64 20.09 -7.57
CA TRP A 312 6.79 19.48 -8.23
C TRP A 312 8.13 20.06 -7.76
N ALA A 313 8.17 21.33 -7.42
CA ALA A 313 9.37 21.97 -6.88
C ALA A 313 9.87 21.30 -5.60
N GLY A 314 8.96 20.93 -4.69
CA GLY A 314 9.30 20.20 -3.47
C GLY A 314 9.87 18.81 -3.78
N ILE A 315 9.28 18.10 -4.76
CA ILE A 315 9.74 16.76 -5.18
C ILE A 315 11.16 16.84 -5.75
N VAL A 316 11.45 17.85 -6.58
CA VAL A 316 12.79 18.09 -7.15
C VAL A 316 13.80 18.43 -6.06
N THR A 317 13.45 19.29 -5.10
CA THR A 317 14.35 19.64 -3.98
C THR A 317 14.74 18.39 -3.18
N GLU A 318 13.77 17.55 -2.82
CA GLU A 318 14.02 16.30 -2.11
C GLU A 318 14.87 15.33 -2.97
N PHE A 319 14.63 15.26 -4.28
CA PHE A 319 15.44 14.47 -5.21
C PHE A 319 16.91 14.92 -5.23
N LEU A 320 17.14 16.22 -5.31
CA LEU A 320 18.51 16.75 -5.36
C LEU A 320 19.27 16.44 -4.06
N SER A 321 18.64 16.59 -2.90
CA SER A 321 19.23 16.21 -1.62
C SER A 321 19.50 14.70 -1.52
N ALA A 322 18.57 13.90 -2.01
CA ALA A 322 18.73 12.44 -2.04
C ALA A 322 19.86 12.01 -3.00
N LYS A 323 19.96 12.69 -4.15
CA LYS A 323 21.01 12.44 -5.14
C LYS A 323 22.40 12.81 -4.61
N GLU A 324 22.51 13.96 -3.93
CA GLU A 324 23.75 14.38 -3.28
C GLU A 324 24.21 13.36 -2.23
N ALA A 325 23.30 12.90 -1.37
CA ALA A 325 23.61 11.85 -0.39
C ALA A 325 24.06 10.55 -1.05
N LEU A 326 23.38 10.14 -2.13
CA LEU A 326 23.76 8.95 -2.90
C LEU A 326 25.15 9.08 -3.52
N ASP A 327 25.49 10.26 -4.07
CA ASP A 327 26.80 10.54 -4.67
C ASP A 327 27.93 10.52 -3.61
N HIS A 328 27.59 10.72 -2.33
CA HIS A 328 28.47 10.53 -1.17
C HIS A 328 28.41 9.13 -0.55
N GLY A 329 27.78 8.16 -1.23
CA GLY A 329 27.75 6.75 -0.78
C GLY A 329 26.62 6.42 0.20
N ASN A 330 25.66 7.35 0.46
CA ASN A 330 24.51 7.07 1.31
C ASN A 330 23.23 6.91 0.46
N PRO A 331 22.74 5.68 0.22
CA PRO A 331 21.56 5.42 -0.61
C PRO A 331 20.22 5.63 0.12
N GLU A 332 20.19 5.78 1.45
CA GLU A 332 18.95 5.75 2.23
C GLU A 332 17.95 6.85 1.84
N LEU A 333 18.42 8.08 1.59
CA LEU A 333 17.53 9.16 1.17
C LEU A 333 16.94 8.91 -0.21
N MET A 334 17.72 8.34 -1.14
CA MET A 334 17.23 8.01 -2.48
C MET A 334 16.22 6.84 -2.44
N LYS A 335 16.48 5.84 -1.63
CA LYS A 335 15.55 4.74 -1.35
C LYS A 335 14.19 5.27 -0.84
N VAL A 336 14.22 6.12 0.19
CA VAL A 336 13.01 6.76 0.71
C VAL A 336 12.32 7.57 -0.37
N TRP A 337 13.06 8.34 -1.16
CA TRP A 337 12.50 9.16 -2.22
C TRP A 337 11.82 8.32 -3.31
N VAL A 338 12.47 7.28 -3.83
CA VAL A 338 11.90 6.36 -4.83
C VAL A 338 10.61 5.73 -4.29
N ASN A 339 10.65 5.14 -3.11
CA ASN A 339 9.49 4.47 -2.55
C ASN A 339 8.34 5.44 -2.28
N THR A 340 8.62 6.61 -1.68
CA THR A 340 7.57 7.52 -1.22
C THR A 340 7.11 8.53 -2.28
N LYS A 341 7.94 8.88 -3.27
CA LYS A 341 7.55 9.82 -4.33
C LYS A 341 7.14 9.11 -5.61
N LEU A 342 7.88 8.09 -6.05
CA LEU A 342 7.52 7.36 -7.26
C LEU A 342 6.49 6.25 -6.99
N GLY A 343 6.40 5.74 -5.76
CA GLY A 343 5.60 4.57 -5.48
C GLY A 343 6.19 3.32 -6.13
N GLU A 344 7.52 3.29 -6.27
CA GLU A 344 8.29 2.22 -6.88
C GLU A 344 9.17 1.54 -5.84
N THR A 345 9.53 0.28 -6.08
CA THR A 345 10.44 -0.46 -5.22
C THR A 345 11.86 0.01 -5.42
N TRP A 346 12.61 0.08 -4.31
CA TRP A 346 14.05 0.30 -4.35
C TRP A 346 14.77 -1.02 -4.69
N GLU A 347 15.64 -0.98 -5.68
CA GLU A 347 16.55 -2.08 -5.99
C GLU A 347 17.86 -1.86 -5.27
N GLU A 348 18.13 -2.70 -4.26
CA GLU A 348 19.44 -2.70 -3.62
C GLU A 348 20.44 -3.25 -4.64
N ARG A 349 21.20 -2.36 -5.23
CA ARG A 349 22.40 -2.74 -5.96
C ARG A 349 23.46 -3.07 -4.91
N GLY A 350 23.52 -4.35 -4.51
CA GLY A 350 24.68 -4.83 -3.81
C GLY A 350 25.91 -4.49 -4.65
N GLU A 351 27.04 -4.22 -4.03
CA GLU A 351 28.32 -4.28 -4.74
C GLU A 351 28.39 -5.69 -5.37
N THR A 352 28.01 -5.79 -6.63
CA THR A 352 28.23 -6.99 -7.41
C THR A 352 29.75 -7.05 -7.56
N ALA A 353 30.37 -7.87 -6.71
CA ALA A 353 31.75 -8.26 -6.95
C ALA A 353 31.78 -8.78 -8.39
N ASP A 354 32.69 -8.25 -9.19
CA ASP A 354 32.86 -8.72 -10.57
C ASP A 354 33.26 -10.22 -10.50
N ASP A 355 32.29 -11.08 -10.80
CA ASP A 355 32.45 -12.53 -10.77
C ASP A 355 33.65 -12.97 -11.64
N MET A 356 33.91 -12.28 -12.74
CA MET A 356 35.02 -12.54 -13.64
C MET A 356 36.35 -12.15 -13.00
N ALA A 357 36.41 -11.04 -12.27
CA ALA A 357 37.59 -10.62 -11.53
C ALA A 357 37.89 -11.56 -10.37
N LEU A 358 36.85 -12.07 -9.68
CA LEU A 358 37.01 -13.08 -8.63
C LEU A 358 37.47 -14.44 -9.20
N LEU A 359 36.88 -14.88 -10.32
CA LEU A 359 37.26 -16.09 -11.00
C LEU A 359 38.72 -16.03 -11.53
N ALA A 360 39.15 -14.87 -12.03
CA ALA A 360 40.52 -14.65 -12.47
C ALA A 360 41.55 -14.75 -11.34
N ARG A 361 41.16 -14.54 -10.11
CA ARG A 361 41.99 -14.69 -8.90
C ARG A 361 41.99 -16.10 -8.31
N ARG A 362 41.23 -17.03 -8.91
CA ARG A 362 41.15 -18.41 -8.46
C ARG A 362 42.49 -19.08 -8.65
N GLU A 363 43.05 -19.60 -7.56
CA GLU A 363 44.30 -20.38 -7.55
C GLU A 363 44.01 -21.89 -7.59
N MET A 364 44.87 -22.63 -8.28
CA MET A 364 44.82 -24.07 -8.30
C MET A 364 45.98 -24.59 -7.43
N TYR A 365 45.66 -25.26 -6.35
CA TYR A 365 46.63 -25.90 -5.47
C TYR A 365 46.23 -27.35 -5.21
N THR A 366 47.25 -28.21 -5.01
CA THR A 366 47.06 -29.66 -4.87
C THR A 366 46.86 -30.09 -3.42
N ALA A 367 47.22 -29.24 -2.45
CA ALA A 367 47.05 -29.51 -1.02
C ALA A 367 45.64 -29.10 -0.56
N THR A 368 45.11 -29.70 0.49
CA THR A 368 43.83 -29.35 1.11
C THR A 368 43.83 -27.91 1.61
N VAL A 369 45.00 -27.41 2.06
CA VAL A 369 45.22 -26.04 2.55
C VAL A 369 46.48 -25.51 1.88
N PRO A 370 46.50 -24.28 1.33
CA PRO A 370 47.71 -23.67 0.79
C PRO A 370 48.83 -23.55 1.83
N ALA A 371 50.07 -23.71 1.40
CA ALA A 371 51.22 -23.69 2.28
C ALA A 371 51.44 -22.36 3.02
N GLN A 372 50.91 -21.26 2.47
CA GLN A 372 51.00 -19.92 3.03
C GLN A 372 49.98 -19.66 4.15
N VAL A 373 49.02 -20.54 4.37
CA VAL A 373 47.99 -20.39 5.42
C VAL A 373 48.61 -20.66 6.79
N LEU A 374 48.50 -19.67 7.66
CA LEU A 374 49.02 -19.73 9.04
C LEU A 374 47.89 -20.00 10.06
N VAL A 375 46.69 -19.52 9.77
CA VAL A 375 45.51 -19.65 10.66
C VAL A 375 44.29 -20.01 9.81
N LEU A 376 43.47 -20.91 10.34
CA LEU A 376 42.16 -21.25 9.79
C LEU A 376 41.07 -20.68 10.67
N THR A 377 40.06 -20.07 10.06
CA THR A 377 38.82 -19.64 10.73
C THR A 377 37.63 -20.29 10.04
N CYS A 378 36.61 -20.64 10.82
CA CYS A 378 35.37 -21.17 10.30
C CYS A 378 34.21 -20.24 10.73
N GLY A 379 33.56 -19.63 9.77
CA GLY A 379 32.30 -18.95 9.96
C GLY A 379 31.13 -19.92 9.77
N ILE A 380 30.17 -19.93 10.68
CA ILE A 380 28.98 -20.78 10.59
C ILE A 380 27.76 -19.89 10.68
N ASP A 381 26.92 -19.91 9.62
CA ASP A 381 25.63 -19.29 9.59
C ASP A 381 24.54 -20.35 9.82
N VAL A 382 23.62 -20.05 10.75
CA VAL A 382 22.59 -20.98 11.18
C VAL A 382 21.26 -20.52 10.59
N GLN A 383 20.69 -21.33 9.73
CA GLN A 383 19.37 -21.14 9.12
C GLN A 383 18.37 -22.13 9.73
N ASP A 384 17.08 -21.96 9.45
CA ASP A 384 16.02 -22.81 10.02
C ASP A 384 16.12 -24.28 9.59
N ASP A 385 16.71 -24.56 8.43
CA ASP A 385 16.76 -25.88 7.79
C ASP A 385 18.19 -26.39 7.51
N ARG A 386 19.21 -25.56 7.79
CA ARG A 386 20.60 -25.88 7.44
C ARG A 386 21.63 -25.05 8.21
N PHE A 387 22.85 -25.54 8.22
CA PHE A 387 24.05 -24.76 8.51
C PHE A 387 24.78 -24.45 7.20
N GLU A 388 25.24 -23.23 7.05
CA GLU A 388 26.18 -22.86 6.01
C GLU A 388 27.53 -22.54 6.69
N LEU A 389 28.58 -23.24 6.30
CA LEU A 389 29.89 -23.04 6.86
C LEU A 389 30.89 -22.64 5.79
N GLU A 390 31.75 -21.70 6.13
CA GLU A 390 32.86 -21.26 5.31
C GLU A 390 34.15 -21.35 6.10
N LEU A 391 35.12 -22.12 5.57
CA LEU A 391 36.48 -22.25 6.11
C LEU A 391 37.40 -21.33 5.32
N VAL A 392 38.03 -20.39 6.02
CA VAL A 392 38.97 -19.41 5.45
C VAL A 392 40.34 -19.58 6.05
N GLY A 393 41.35 -19.67 5.19
CA GLY A 393 42.76 -19.65 5.57
C GLY A 393 43.31 -18.22 5.53
N TRP A 394 44.13 -17.87 6.52
CA TRP A 394 44.76 -16.56 6.65
C TRP A 394 46.25 -16.68 6.65
N GLY A 395 46.94 -15.86 5.86
CA GLY A 395 48.38 -15.76 5.77
C GLY A 395 48.96 -14.45 6.27
N VAL A 396 50.22 -14.20 5.95
CA VAL A 396 50.91 -12.96 6.27
C VAL A 396 50.22 -11.76 5.58
N GLY A 397 50.12 -10.64 6.28
CA GLY A 397 49.53 -9.41 5.70
C GLY A 397 47.99 -9.46 5.51
N LYS A 398 47.29 -10.37 6.19
CA LYS A 398 45.84 -10.62 6.06
C LYS A 398 45.44 -11.18 4.70
N GLU A 399 46.35 -11.75 3.94
CA GLU A 399 46.01 -12.51 2.74
C GLU A 399 45.09 -13.66 3.12
N SER A 400 44.02 -13.92 2.32
CA SER A 400 43.01 -14.92 2.66
C SER A 400 42.71 -15.84 1.48
N TRP A 401 42.44 -17.12 1.79
CA TRP A 401 42.04 -18.15 0.85
C TRP A 401 40.73 -18.78 1.30
N GLY A 402 39.70 -18.79 0.43
CA GLY A 402 38.49 -19.61 0.64
C GLY A 402 38.86 -21.10 0.46
N ILE A 403 38.90 -21.83 1.56
CA ILE A 403 39.35 -23.24 1.57
C ILE A 403 38.17 -24.16 1.25
N ARG A 404 37.03 -23.93 1.91
CA ARG A 404 35.84 -24.78 1.78
C ARG A 404 34.58 -24.03 2.13
N TYR A 405 33.57 -24.18 1.30
CA TYR A 405 32.19 -23.80 1.60
C TYR A 405 31.33 -25.06 1.60
N GLN A 406 30.49 -25.24 2.62
CA GLN A 406 29.63 -26.41 2.73
C GLN A 406 28.28 -26.05 3.32
N LYS A 407 27.22 -26.59 2.73
CA LYS A 407 25.87 -26.58 3.29
C LYS A 407 25.56 -27.93 3.90
N ILE A 408 25.13 -27.94 5.16
CA ILE A 408 24.69 -29.12 5.88
C ILE A 408 23.24 -28.94 6.19
N TYR A 409 22.37 -29.71 5.53
CA TYR A 409 20.93 -29.68 5.73
C TYR A 409 20.55 -30.56 6.90
N GLY A 410 19.63 -30.09 7.76
CA GLY A 410 19.11 -30.84 8.90
C GLY A 410 18.07 -30.02 9.67
N CYS A 411 17.22 -30.71 10.42
CA CYS A 411 16.24 -30.08 11.29
C CYS A 411 16.91 -29.68 12.61
N LEU A 412 17.12 -28.37 12.81
CA LEU A 412 17.81 -27.82 13.98
C LEU A 412 17.02 -27.96 15.29
N LEU A 413 15.70 -28.17 15.21
CA LEU A 413 14.85 -28.42 16.39
C LEU A 413 15.22 -29.69 17.17
N TYR A 414 15.89 -30.64 16.53
CA TYR A 414 16.31 -31.91 17.18
C TYR A 414 17.72 -31.85 17.79
N THR A 415 18.53 -30.82 17.45
CA THR A 415 19.92 -30.71 17.92
C THR A 415 20.05 -29.81 19.16
N SER A 416 19.08 -28.97 19.46
CA SER A 416 19.08 -28.12 20.66
C SER A 416 18.85 -28.93 21.96
N ASP A 417 18.05 -30.00 21.89
CA ASP A 417 17.81 -30.90 23.05
C ASP A 417 18.99 -31.81 23.38
N ALA A 418 19.83 -32.15 22.40
CA ALA A 418 20.97 -33.02 22.60
C ALA A 418 22.21 -32.29 23.18
N ALA A 419 22.23 -30.97 23.18
CA ALA A 419 23.31 -30.17 23.74
C ALA A 419 23.10 -29.85 25.23
N ASP A 420 21.86 -29.75 25.68
CA ASP A 420 21.53 -29.50 27.10
C ASP A 420 21.72 -30.72 27.99
N ASP A 421 21.58 -31.95 27.44
CA ASP A 421 21.80 -33.19 28.21
C ASP A 421 23.27 -33.58 28.44
N ARG A 422 24.23 -32.83 27.91
CA ARG A 422 25.67 -33.09 28.10
C ARG A 422 26.40 -32.17 29.07
N ILE A 423 25.72 -31.26 29.73
CA ILE A 423 26.31 -30.33 30.72
C ILE A 423 25.98 -30.73 32.17
N SER A 424 25.46 -31.89 32.42
CA SER A 424 25.29 -32.44 33.77
C SER A 424 25.99 -33.76 33.93
N VAL A 425 27.34 -33.72 33.97
CA VAL A 425 28.19 -34.66 34.68
C VAL A 425 29.41 -33.91 35.22
#